data_bf758566505519c663340720389072f6
#
_entry.id   bf758566505519c663340720389072f6
#
_cell.length_a   1.000
_cell.length_b   1.000
_cell.length_c   1.000
_cell.angle_alpha   90.00
_cell.angle_beta   90.00
_cell.angle_gamma   90.00
#
_symmetry.space_group_name_H-M   'P 1'
#
loop_
_entity.id
_entity.type
_entity.pdbx_description
1 polymer ?
#
loop_
_entity_poly.entity_id
_entity_poly.type
_entity_poly.pdbx_seq_one_letter_code
_entity_poly.pdbx_strand_id
1 'polypeptide(L)'
;MDFHGGNIYKIFREKNITEILDYSSNINPYGVPESLKQKIAENIGILEKYPDPDYVELREKLAQLNKVELENIVLGNGATEAIFLFIKVIKPEKVLIVSPTFGEYERAVRACKNSESQKIEIEYFELEEKDEFNLNIGKLKKELEKKYDLVIISNPNNPTGKFLKMSETEEILRGCNKYDTKLFIDEAFIEFLEDGLKESVVNSGENKKNLFVTRAFTKFFAIPGLRLGYGIYFDKSLGKKIAEKKEPWSVNNVAEMAGITVLDDTEYIEETLSWITEEKKYMYEKLDEISGIKPYKTEVNFICVKIKDELFSKGLNVKKLREKMMEEGILIRDASNFKFLDERFFRLAIKDRRSNDRVIEALKKILE
;
A
#
# COMPACT_ATOMS: atom_id res chain seq x y z
N MET A 1 5.46 -19.08 7.14
CA MET A 1 5.27 -18.25 5.94
C MET A 1 5.30 -16.80 6.37
N ASP A 2 6.12 -15.95 5.76
CA ASP A 2 6.16 -14.54 6.11
C ASP A 2 4.93 -13.86 5.51
N PHE A 3 4.05 -13.32 6.36
CA PHE A 3 2.78 -12.72 5.94
C PHE A 3 3.00 -11.41 5.16
N HIS A 4 4.14 -10.73 5.41
CA HIS A 4 4.53 -9.47 4.79
C HIS A 4 5.96 -9.51 4.27
N GLY A 5 6.30 -8.60 3.33
CA GLY A 5 7.68 -8.30 2.96
C GLY A 5 8.41 -7.51 4.07
N GLY A 6 9.74 -7.36 3.92
CA GLY A 6 10.55 -6.54 4.83
C GLY A 6 10.94 -7.21 6.16
N ASN A 7 10.67 -8.51 6.35
CA ASN A 7 11.10 -9.21 7.57
C ASN A 7 12.57 -9.69 7.47
N ILE A 8 13.48 -8.73 7.26
CA ILE A 8 14.92 -8.98 7.17
C ILE A 8 15.52 -9.51 8.48
N TYR A 9 14.97 -9.08 9.62
CA TYR A 9 15.46 -9.49 10.95
C TYR A 9 15.33 -10.98 11.18
N LYS A 10 14.28 -11.62 10.67
CA LYS A 10 14.14 -13.08 10.73
C LYS A 10 15.25 -13.76 9.93
N ILE A 11 15.53 -13.27 8.71
CA ILE A 11 16.55 -13.82 7.82
C ILE A 11 17.93 -13.64 8.45
N PHE A 12 18.23 -12.48 9.01
CA PHE A 12 19.49 -12.21 9.71
C PHE A 12 19.72 -13.21 10.85
N ARG A 13 18.70 -13.49 11.66
CA ARG A 13 18.78 -14.48 12.74
C ARG A 13 18.94 -15.92 12.24
N GLU A 14 18.18 -16.31 11.21
CA GLU A 14 18.16 -17.70 10.71
C GLU A 14 19.39 -18.05 9.86
N LYS A 15 19.92 -17.08 9.11
CA LYS A 15 21.03 -17.28 8.17
C LYS A 15 22.38 -16.78 8.67
N ASN A 16 22.42 -16.12 9.83
CA ASN A 16 23.61 -15.48 10.40
C ASN A 16 24.32 -14.53 9.40
N ILE A 17 23.54 -13.73 8.70
CA ILE A 17 24.02 -12.70 7.77
C ILE A 17 23.60 -11.32 8.29
N THR A 18 24.32 -10.28 7.88
CA THR A 18 24.10 -8.89 8.33
C THR A 18 23.56 -8.00 7.23
N GLU A 19 23.64 -8.44 5.97
CA GLU A 19 23.22 -7.66 4.80
C GLU A 19 22.44 -8.52 3.84
N ILE A 20 21.40 -7.94 3.24
CA ILE A 20 20.61 -8.52 2.17
C ILE A 20 20.01 -7.40 1.32
N LEU A 21 20.01 -7.57 0.01
CA LEU A 21 19.31 -6.66 -0.89
C LEU A 21 17.81 -6.96 -0.86
N ASP A 22 17.05 -6.15 -0.11
CA ASP A 22 15.63 -6.40 0.14
C ASP A 22 14.74 -5.86 -0.98
N TYR A 23 14.31 -6.74 -1.89
CA TYR A 23 13.27 -6.50 -2.91
C TYR A 23 11.86 -6.92 -2.48
N SER A 24 11.71 -7.37 -1.24
CA SER A 24 10.41 -7.78 -0.70
C SER A 24 9.57 -6.62 -0.16
N SER A 25 10.20 -5.49 0.15
CA SER A 25 9.56 -4.26 0.65
C SER A 25 9.71 -3.12 -0.36
N ASN A 26 8.58 -2.43 -0.62
CA ASN A 26 8.49 -1.38 -1.65
C ASN A 26 8.85 0.00 -1.06
N ILE A 27 10.07 0.13 -0.56
CA ILE A 27 10.59 1.38 0.04
C ILE A 27 11.41 2.13 -1.00
N ASN A 28 11.25 3.46 -1.04
CA ASN A 28 12.04 4.36 -1.86
C ASN A 28 13.55 4.14 -1.63
N PRO A 29 14.36 3.88 -2.67
CA PRO A 29 15.79 3.59 -2.53
C PRO A 29 16.63 4.79 -2.09
N TYR A 30 16.13 6.02 -2.22
CA TYR A 30 16.83 7.21 -1.74
C TYR A 30 16.97 7.25 -0.22
N GLY A 31 16.18 6.43 0.49
CA GLY A 31 16.21 6.38 1.94
C GLY A 31 15.55 7.61 2.56
N VAL A 32 15.82 7.82 3.86
CA VAL A 32 15.24 8.94 4.62
C VAL A 32 15.74 10.27 4.04
N PRO A 33 14.83 11.24 3.75
CA PRO A 33 15.22 12.56 3.26
C PRO A 33 16.25 13.25 4.15
N GLU A 34 17.23 13.94 3.57
CA GLU A 34 18.30 14.60 4.32
C GLU A 34 17.75 15.72 5.20
N SER A 35 16.76 16.47 4.69
CA SER A 35 16.01 17.47 5.44
C SER A 35 15.43 16.91 6.75
N LEU A 36 14.90 15.68 6.69
CA LEU A 36 14.34 15.01 7.87
C LEU A 36 15.43 14.55 8.84
N LYS A 37 16.56 13.98 8.34
CA LYS A 37 17.67 13.56 9.19
C LYS A 37 18.21 14.73 10.02
N GLN A 38 18.43 15.87 9.35
CA GLN A 38 18.87 17.09 10.00
C GLN A 38 17.83 17.57 11.03
N LYS A 39 16.54 17.62 10.65
CA LYS A 39 15.46 18.06 11.53
C LYS A 39 15.36 17.22 12.80
N ILE A 40 15.52 15.89 12.69
CA ILE A 40 15.52 14.97 13.84
C ILE A 40 16.73 15.26 14.74
N ALA A 41 17.92 15.41 14.17
CA ALA A 41 19.14 15.68 14.93
C ALA A 41 19.07 16.96 15.73
N GLU A 42 18.54 18.04 15.13
CA GLU A 42 18.39 19.36 15.76
C GLU A 42 17.30 19.39 16.84
N ASN A 43 16.32 18.49 16.79
CA ASN A 43 15.12 18.52 17.63
C ASN A 43 14.94 17.28 18.50
N ILE A 44 15.99 16.50 18.76
CA ILE A 44 15.89 15.24 19.52
C ILE A 44 15.24 15.41 20.90
N GLY A 45 15.37 16.58 21.52
CA GLY A 45 14.74 16.93 22.80
C GLY A 45 13.21 16.92 22.80
N ILE A 46 12.57 16.83 21.61
CA ILE A 46 11.11 16.68 21.51
C ILE A 46 10.61 15.39 22.17
N LEU A 47 11.49 14.37 22.31
CA LEU A 47 11.16 13.10 22.95
C LEU A 47 10.82 13.22 24.45
N GLU A 48 11.16 14.34 25.09
CA GLU A 48 10.82 14.61 26.50
C GLU A 48 9.35 15.05 26.69
N LYS A 49 8.63 15.31 25.60
CA LYS A 49 7.26 15.84 25.62
C LYS A 49 6.26 14.80 25.12
N TYR A 50 5.03 14.84 25.64
CA TYR A 50 3.93 14.16 24.98
C TYR A 50 3.65 14.78 23.61
N PRO A 51 3.19 13.99 22.62
CA PRO A 51 2.71 14.54 21.35
C PRO A 51 1.53 15.49 21.55
N ASP A 52 1.32 16.42 20.61
CA ASP A 52 0.08 17.17 20.53
C ASP A 52 -1.10 16.20 20.33
N PRO A 53 -2.07 16.12 21.24
CA PRO A 53 -3.19 15.18 21.10
C PRO A 53 -4.05 15.45 19.87
N ASP A 54 -4.06 16.67 19.36
CA ASP A 54 -4.83 17.12 18.20
C ASP A 54 -4.01 17.14 16.90
N TYR A 55 -2.67 17.09 16.97
CA TYR A 55 -1.75 17.12 15.81
C TYR A 55 -2.10 18.25 14.83
N VAL A 56 -2.35 19.46 15.34
CA VAL A 56 -2.95 20.56 14.57
C VAL A 56 -2.13 20.90 13.34
N GLU A 57 -0.82 21.12 13.49
CA GLU A 57 0.07 21.57 12.41
C GLU A 57 0.12 20.54 11.25
N LEU A 58 0.29 19.26 11.56
CA LEU A 58 0.33 18.21 10.52
C LEU A 58 -1.04 18.04 9.83
N ARG A 59 -2.13 18.08 10.59
CA ARG A 59 -3.48 17.98 10.03
C ARG A 59 -3.83 19.15 9.13
N GLU A 60 -3.42 20.39 9.47
CA GLU A 60 -3.59 21.57 8.63
C GLU A 60 -2.86 21.42 7.30
N LYS A 61 -1.58 20.98 7.31
CA LYS A 61 -0.82 20.72 6.09
C LYS A 61 -1.49 19.64 5.22
N LEU A 62 -1.95 18.55 5.83
CA LEU A 62 -2.64 17.49 5.12
C LEU A 62 -4.00 17.93 4.55
N ALA A 63 -4.75 18.72 5.30
CA ALA A 63 -6.01 19.29 4.83
C ALA A 63 -5.79 20.20 3.62
N GLN A 64 -4.77 21.06 3.67
CA GLN A 64 -4.38 21.90 2.53
C GLN A 64 -3.94 21.07 1.31
N LEU A 65 -3.06 20.08 1.52
CA LEU A 65 -2.58 19.19 0.46
C LEU A 65 -3.74 18.47 -0.27
N ASN A 66 -4.72 18.02 0.50
CA ASN A 66 -5.85 17.25 0.02
C ASN A 66 -7.08 18.08 -0.34
N LYS A 67 -7.04 19.41 -0.13
CA LYS A 67 -8.15 20.35 -0.35
C LYS A 67 -9.44 19.92 0.38
N VAL A 68 -9.29 19.54 1.64
CA VAL A 68 -10.36 19.12 2.55
C VAL A 68 -10.34 19.93 3.83
N GLU A 69 -11.40 19.83 4.64
CA GLU A 69 -11.42 20.47 5.94
C GLU A 69 -10.53 19.70 6.95
N LEU A 70 -10.04 20.40 7.98
CA LEU A 70 -9.20 19.81 9.04
C LEU A 70 -9.88 18.59 9.69
N GLU A 71 -11.17 18.69 9.92
CA GLU A 71 -12.00 17.65 10.53
C GLU A 71 -12.10 16.38 9.70
N ASN A 72 -11.77 16.44 8.42
CA ASN A 72 -11.78 15.28 7.54
C ASN A 72 -10.52 14.39 7.69
N ILE A 73 -9.51 14.83 8.44
CA ILE A 73 -8.23 14.13 8.58
C ILE A 73 -8.13 13.42 9.93
N VAL A 74 -7.78 12.13 9.89
CA VAL A 74 -7.37 11.35 11.07
C VAL A 74 -5.98 10.79 10.87
N LEU A 75 -5.05 11.10 11.78
CA LEU A 75 -3.70 10.53 11.78
C LEU A 75 -3.71 9.12 12.39
N GLY A 76 -2.73 8.31 12.00
CA GLY A 76 -2.53 6.97 12.55
C GLY A 76 -1.05 6.58 12.64
N ASN A 77 -0.76 5.67 13.54
CA ASN A 77 0.53 4.99 13.68
C ASN A 77 0.74 4.06 12.47
N GLY A 78 1.04 4.66 11.32
CA GLY A 78 0.93 4.11 9.99
C GLY A 78 -0.53 4.07 9.49
N ALA A 79 -0.71 3.94 8.17
CA ALA A 79 -2.05 3.77 7.57
C ALA A 79 -2.82 2.59 8.18
N THR A 80 -2.11 1.58 8.66
CA THR A 80 -2.70 0.39 9.28
C THR A 80 -3.58 0.75 10.48
N GLU A 81 -3.18 1.67 11.36
CA GLU A 81 -4.04 2.11 12.46
C GLU A 81 -5.32 2.76 11.94
N ALA A 82 -5.22 3.63 10.94
CA ALA A 82 -6.40 4.27 10.33
C ALA A 82 -7.36 3.24 9.70
N ILE A 83 -6.84 2.20 9.05
CA ILE A 83 -7.61 1.09 8.49
C ILE A 83 -8.38 0.35 9.59
N PHE A 84 -7.66 -0.10 10.64
CA PHE A 84 -8.29 -0.83 11.75
C PHE A 84 -9.30 0.02 12.50
N LEU A 85 -9.00 1.29 12.73
CA LEU A 85 -9.88 2.23 13.41
C LEU A 85 -11.18 2.46 12.62
N PHE A 86 -11.08 2.71 11.30
CA PHE A 86 -12.24 2.86 10.44
C PHE A 86 -13.13 1.63 10.49
N ILE A 87 -12.58 0.44 10.27
CA ILE A 87 -13.34 -0.83 10.27
C ILE A 87 -13.95 -1.10 11.65
N LYS A 88 -13.21 -0.84 12.74
CA LYS A 88 -13.70 -0.95 14.13
C LYS A 88 -14.90 -0.03 14.41
N VAL A 89 -14.91 1.15 13.76
CA VAL A 89 -16.00 2.13 13.93
C VAL A 89 -17.24 1.77 13.14
N ILE A 90 -17.09 1.35 11.87
CA ILE A 90 -18.25 1.02 11.02
C ILE A 90 -18.85 -0.36 11.30
N LYS A 91 -18.03 -1.33 11.78
CA LYS A 91 -18.44 -2.70 12.13
C LYS A 91 -19.25 -3.38 11.02
N PRO A 92 -18.67 -3.55 9.82
CA PRO A 92 -19.40 -4.10 8.71
C PRO A 92 -19.71 -5.59 8.94
N GLU A 93 -20.89 -6.05 8.49
CA GLU A 93 -21.29 -7.46 8.54
C GLU A 93 -21.08 -8.16 7.21
N LYS A 94 -21.25 -7.43 6.10
CA LYS A 94 -21.04 -7.95 4.74
C LYS A 94 -20.04 -7.08 3.98
N VAL A 95 -18.87 -7.68 3.64
CA VAL A 95 -17.73 -6.96 3.06
C VAL A 95 -17.31 -7.57 1.72
N LEU A 96 -17.08 -6.71 0.73
CA LEU A 96 -16.46 -7.09 -0.54
C LEU A 96 -15.02 -6.57 -0.59
N ILE A 97 -14.05 -7.46 -0.81
CA ILE A 97 -12.63 -7.11 -0.96
C ILE A 97 -12.20 -7.39 -2.39
N VAL A 98 -11.75 -6.36 -3.11
CA VAL A 98 -11.15 -6.53 -4.44
C VAL A 98 -9.76 -7.13 -4.29
N SER A 99 -9.53 -8.31 -4.88
CA SER A 99 -8.34 -9.15 -4.67
C SER A 99 -7.78 -9.69 -6.00
N PRO A 100 -6.46 -9.97 -6.10
CA PRO A 100 -5.48 -10.02 -5.00
C PRO A 100 -5.18 -8.63 -4.42
N THR A 101 -5.03 -8.57 -3.09
CA THR A 101 -4.73 -7.32 -2.40
C THR A 101 -4.08 -7.54 -1.03
N PHE A 102 -3.79 -6.47 -0.30
CA PHE A 102 -3.12 -6.51 0.99
C PHE A 102 -3.95 -7.21 2.08
N GLY A 103 -3.38 -8.22 2.72
CA GLY A 103 -4.08 -9.11 3.66
C GLY A 103 -4.58 -8.45 4.95
N GLU A 104 -4.06 -7.26 5.30
CA GLU A 104 -4.47 -6.56 6.52
C GLU A 104 -5.93 -6.04 6.45
N TYR A 105 -6.50 -5.89 5.26
CA TYR A 105 -7.92 -5.51 5.15
C TYR A 105 -8.82 -6.62 5.70
N GLU A 106 -8.61 -7.86 5.26
CA GLU A 106 -9.34 -9.01 5.79
C GLU A 106 -9.10 -9.18 7.29
N ARG A 107 -7.84 -9.01 7.73
CA ARG A 107 -7.47 -9.10 9.14
C ARG A 107 -8.19 -8.05 9.98
N ALA A 108 -8.26 -6.80 9.53
CA ALA A 108 -8.98 -5.73 10.21
C ALA A 108 -10.48 -6.01 10.30
N VAL A 109 -11.09 -6.51 9.21
CA VAL A 109 -12.50 -6.92 9.18
C VAL A 109 -12.76 -8.06 10.18
N ARG A 110 -11.90 -9.08 10.21
CA ARG A 110 -12.04 -10.19 11.15
C ARG A 110 -11.83 -9.76 12.61
N ALA A 111 -10.95 -8.79 12.85
CA ALA A 111 -10.63 -8.27 14.19
C ALA A 111 -11.72 -7.37 14.77
N CYS A 112 -12.64 -6.84 13.96
CA CYS A 112 -13.71 -5.95 14.46
C CYS A 112 -14.91 -6.67 15.06
N LYS A 113 -14.93 -8.01 15.11
CA LYS A 113 -15.99 -8.80 15.75
C LYS A 113 -16.18 -8.41 17.22
N ASN A 114 -17.44 -8.25 17.63
CA ASN A 114 -17.79 -7.95 19.02
C ASN A 114 -17.93 -9.24 19.88
N SER A 115 -18.13 -10.39 19.24
CA SER A 115 -18.24 -11.72 19.89
C SER A 115 -17.85 -12.82 18.92
N GLU A 116 -17.49 -14.00 19.43
CA GLU A 116 -17.18 -15.17 18.59
C GLU A 116 -18.39 -15.63 17.75
N SER A 117 -19.61 -15.39 18.25
CA SER A 117 -20.85 -15.74 17.56
C SER A 117 -21.20 -14.80 16.39
N GLN A 118 -20.59 -13.61 16.31
CA GLN A 118 -20.86 -12.68 15.22
C GLN A 118 -20.26 -13.24 13.91
N LYS A 119 -21.12 -13.47 12.92
CA LYS A 119 -20.71 -13.85 11.58
C LYS A 119 -20.46 -12.57 10.77
N ILE A 120 -19.25 -12.45 10.22
CA ILE A 120 -18.94 -11.43 9.21
C ILE A 120 -18.76 -12.19 7.90
N GLU A 121 -19.54 -11.82 6.90
CA GLU A 121 -19.45 -12.35 5.55
C GLU A 121 -18.41 -11.55 4.75
N ILE A 122 -17.37 -12.22 4.27
CA ILE A 122 -16.35 -11.62 3.42
C ILE A 122 -16.41 -12.30 2.07
N GLU A 123 -16.81 -11.55 1.07
CA GLU A 123 -16.75 -11.95 -0.35
C GLU A 123 -15.55 -11.27 -1.01
N TYR A 124 -15.09 -11.87 -2.11
CA TYR A 124 -13.92 -11.36 -2.85
C TYR A 124 -14.30 -11.14 -4.30
N PHE A 125 -13.94 -9.96 -4.81
CA PHE A 125 -13.99 -9.68 -6.24
C PHE A 125 -12.62 -9.95 -6.84
N GLU A 126 -12.54 -10.92 -7.76
CA GLU A 126 -11.28 -11.34 -8.36
C GLU A 126 -10.83 -10.40 -9.49
N LEU A 127 -9.59 -9.91 -9.38
CA LEU A 127 -8.88 -9.30 -10.50
C LEU A 127 -8.23 -10.43 -11.30
N GLU A 128 -8.80 -10.75 -12.44
CA GLU A 128 -8.42 -11.92 -13.23
C GLU A 128 -7.09 -11.70 -13.97
N GLU A 129 -6.20 -12.70 -13.96
CA GLU A 129 -4.93 -12.64 -14.68
C GLU A 129 -5.12 -12.43 -16.20
N LYS A 130 -6.16 -13.05 -16.81
CA LYS A 130 -6.46 -12.89 -18.24
C LYS A 130 -6.75 -11.44 -18.64
N ASP A 131 -7.23 -10.62 -17.71
CA ASP A 131 -7.51 -9.20 -17.87
C ASP A 131 -6.32 -8.35 -17.38
N GLU A 132 -5.11 -8.95 -17.26
CA GLU A 132 -3.89 -8.31 -16.73
C GLU A 132 -4.11 -7.68 -15.35
N PHE A 133 -4.98 -8.25 -14.52
CA PHE A 133 -5.40 -7.75 -13.22
C PHE A 133 -6.08 -6.36 -13.25
N ASN A 134 -6.59 -5.92 -14.38
CA ASN A 134 -7.38 -4.70 -14.45
C ASN A 134 -8.78 -4.94 -13.86
N LEU A 135 -9.27 -3.97 -13.11
CA LEU A 135 -10.61 -4.05 -12.53
C LEU A 135 -11.69 -3.84 -13.60
N ASN A 136 -12.59 -4.78 -13.75
CA ASN A 136 -13.78 -4.63 -14.58
C ASN A 136 -14.89 -3.91 -13.80
N ILE A 137 -15.04 -2.59 -14.01
CA ILE A 137 -16.00 -1.75 -13.31
C ILE A 137 -17.44 -2.19 -13.56
N GLY A 138 -17.76 -2.62 -14.78
CA GLY A 138 -19.09 -3.10 -15.11
C GLY A 138 -19.49 -4.36 -14.34
N LYS A 139 -18.56 -5.32 -14.17
CA LYS A 139 -18.76 -6.50 -13.32
C LYS A 139 -18.88 -6.10 -11.84
N LEU A 140 -18.02 -5.18 -11.35
CA LEU A 140 -18.07 -4.73 -9.96
C LEU A 140 -19.40 -4.04 -9.65
N LYS A 141 -19.93 -3.20 -10.55
CA LYS A 141 -21.23 -2.53 -10.35
C LYS A 141 -22.40 -3.52 -10.24
N LYS A 142 -22.37 -4.62 -10.99
CA LYS A 142 -23.35 -5.71 -10.83
C LYS A 142 -23.20 -6.40 -9.48
N GLU A 143 -21.95 -6.58 -9.04
CA GLU A 143 -21.66 -7.18 -7.74
C GLU A 143 -22.22 -6.34 -6.58
N LEU A 144 -22.17 -4.99 -6.67
CA LEU A 144 -22.72 -4.08 -5.68
C LEU A 144 -24.25 -4.23 -5.49
N GLU A 145 -24.97 -4.82 -6.43
CA GLU A 145 -26.42 -5.11 -6.29
C GLU A 145 -26.72 -6.08 -5.15
N LYS A 146 -25.73 -6.86 -4.69
CA LYS A 146 -25.83 -7.73 -3.52
C LYS A 146 -25.84 -6.97 -2.17
N LYS A 147 -25.64 -5.64 -2.20
CA LYS A 147 -25.65 -4.72 -1.04
C LYS A 147 -24.65 -5.14 0.04
N TYR A 148 -23.47 -4.57 -0.05
CA TYR A 148 -22.42 -4.71 0.95
C TYR A 148 -22.46 -3.53 1.92
N ASP A 149 -22.02 -3.74 3.18
CA ASP A 149 -21.79 -2.64 4.11
C ASP A 149 -20.50 -1.90 3.78
N LEU A 150 -19.51 -2.63 3.24
CA LEU A 150 -18.18 -2.12 2.92
C LEU A 150 -17.61 -2.77 1.65
N VAL A 151 -17.07 -1.94 0.77
CA VAL A 151 -16.19 -2.36 -0.34
C VAL A 151 -14.80 -1.83 -0.08
N ILE A 152 -13.77 -2.67 -0.25
CA ILE A 152 -12.36 -2.32 -0.04
C ILE A 152 -11.60 -2.47 -1.36
N ILE A 153 -10.89 -1.41 -1.75
CA ILE A 153 -10.06 -1.35 -2.96
C ILE A 153 -8.70 -0.74 -2.60
N SER A 154 -7.62 -1.34 -3.05
CA SER A 154 -6.28 -0.71 -3.04
C SER A 154 -6.04 -0.03 -4.38
N ASN A 155 -5.74 1.26 -4.38
CA ASN A 155 -5.53 2.03 -5.60
C ASN A 155 -4.41 3.09 -5.43
N PRO A 156 -3.21 2.86 -5.95
CA PRO A 156 -2.75 1.70 -6.73
C PRO A 156 -2.77 0.37 -5.98
N ASN A 157 -3.06 -0.72 -6.73
CA ASN A 157 -3.24 -2.03 -6.11
C ASN A 157 -1.90 -2.72 -5.79
N ASN A 158 -1.78 -3.23 -4.59
CA ASN A 158 -0.72 -4.13 -4.16
C ASN A 158 -1.29 -5.57 -4.06
N PRO A 159 -0.81 -6.56 -4.85
CA PRO A 159 0.53 -6.64 -5.44
C PRO A 159 0.64 -6.32 -6.94
N THR A 160 -0.43 -5.99 -7.65
CA THR A 160 -0.45 -5.96 -9.12
C THR A 160 0.11 -4.67 -9.72
N GLY A 161 0.18 -3.59 -8.95
CA GLY A 161 0.64 -2.28 -9.42
C GLY A 161 -0.34 -1.54 -10.34
N LYS A 162 -1.57 -2.09 -10.52
CA LYS A 162 -2.59 -1.46 -11.35
C LYS A 162 -3.20 -0.25 -10.67
N PHE A 163 -3.60 0.71 -11.47
CA PHE A 163 -4.16 1.98 -11.02
C PHE A 163 -5.48 2.29 -11.73
N LEU A 164 -6.46 2.74 -10.97
CA LEU A 164 -7.74 3.26 -11.45
C LEU A 164 -7.67 4.79 -11.45
N LYS A 165 -8.00 5.41 -12.57
CA LYS A 165 -8.12 6.87 -12.67
C LYS A 165 -9.26 7.39 -11.81
N MET A 166 -9.26 8.69 -11.53
CA MET A 166 -10.33 9.34 -10.76
C MET A 166 -11.72 9.07 -11.35
N SER A 167 -11.87 9.16 -12.67
CA SER A 167 -13.15 8.88 -13.35
C SER A 167 -13.69 7.46 -13.09
N GLU A 168 -12.80 6.48 -12.98
CA GLU A 168 -13.15 5.09 -12.71
C GLU A 168 -13.55 4.90 -11.24
N THR A 169 -12.79 5.50 -10.32
CA THR A 169 -13.11 5.46 -8.88
C THR A 169 -14.38 6.24 -8.54
N GLU A 170 -14.69 7.33 -9.27
CA GLU A 170 -15.98 8.06 -9.20
C GLU A 170 -17.15 7.17 -9.61
N GLU A 171 -17.00 6.39 -10.66
CA GLU A 171 -18.06 5.47 -11.11
C GLU A 171 -18.35 4.41 -10.06
N ILE A 172 -17.30 3.89 -9.38
CA ILE A 172 -17.44 2.97 -8.26
C ILE A 172 -18.13 3.65 -7.08
N LEU A 173 -17.69 4.87 -6.71
CA LEU A 173 -18.28 5.64 -5.61
C LEU A 173 -19.78 5.91 -5.83
N ARG A 174 -20.18 6.27 -7.05
CA ARG A 174 -21.59 6.39 -7.42
C ARG A 174 -22.36 5.08 -7.21
N GLY A 175 -21.76 3.96 -7.63
CA GLY A 175 -22.33 2.63 -7.40
C GLY A 175 -22.52 2.33 -5.92
N CYS A 176 -21.53 2.60 -5.10
CA CYS A 176 -21.59 2.43 -3.65
C CYS A 176 -22.65 3.35 -3.00
N ASN A 177 -22.70 4.62 -3.41
CA ASN A 177 -23.69 5.57 -2.90
C ASN A 177 -25.14 5.14 -3.17
N LYS A 178 -25.39 4.51 -4.34
CA LYS A 178 -26.73 3.99 -4.71
C LYS A 178 -27.27 2.99 -3.70
N TYR A 179 -26.38 2.22 -3.05
CA TYR A 179 -26.76 1.15 -2.10
C TYR A 179 -26.39 1.48 -0.65
N ASP A 180 -25.98 2.73 -0.35
CA ASP A 180 -25.46 3.19 0.94
C ASP A 180 -24.29 2.34 1.46
N THR A 181 -23.50 1.80 0.55
CA THR A 181 -22.30 1.00 0.83
C THR A 181 -21.12 1.93 1.12
N LYS A 182 -20.36 1.68 2.18
CA LYS A 182 -19.10 2.39 2.43
C LYS A 182 -18.03 1.93 1.44
N LEU A 183 -17.30 2.89 0.86
CA LEU A 183 -16.17 2.64 -0.02
C LEU A 183 -14.88 3.02 0.70
N PHE A 184 -14.02 2.04 0.94
CA PHE A 184 -12.67 2.27 1.44
C PHE A 184 -11.67 2.10 0.29
N ILE A 185 -10.88 3.14 0.02
CA ILE A 185 -9.78 3.11 -0.95
C ILE A 185 -8.46 3.33 -0.23
N ASP A 186 -7.53 2.37 -0.35
CA ASP A 186 -6.17 2.51 0.15
C ASP A 186 -5.27 3.09 -0.95
N GLU A 187 -4.85 4.33 -0.75
CA GLU A 187 -3.97 5.08 -1.66
C GLU A 187 -2.52 5.13 -1.16
N ALA A 188 -2.04 4.10 -0.42
CA ALA A 188 -0.70 4.08 0.17
C ALA A 188 0.48 4.16 -0.83
N PHE A 189 0.22 4.09 -2.12
CA PHE A 189 1.21 4.19 -3.20
C PHE A 189 0.90 5.30 -4.20
N ILE A 190 -0.11 6.13 -3.96
CA ILE A 190 -0.58 7.12 -4.94
C ILE A 190 0.47 8.19 -5.23
N GLU A 191 1.32 8.52 -4.26
CA GLU A 191 2.39 9.50 -4.38
C GLU A 191 3.46 9.10 -5.42
N PHE A 192 3.60 7.81 -5.76
CA PHE A 192 4.52 7.35 -6.81
C PHE A 192 4.05 7.61 -8.24
N LEU A 193 2.84 8.08 -8.43
CA LEU A 193 2.30 8.49 -9.73
C LEU A 193 2.56 9.97 -9.96
N GLU A 194 2.96 10.37 -11.16
CA GLU A 194 3.26 11.76 -11.53
C GLU A 194 2.11 12.71 -11.16
N ASP A 195 0.88 12.36 -11.49
CA ASP A 195 -0.30 13.12 -11.14
C ASP A 195 -1.18 12.42 -10.07
N GLY A 196 -0.59 11.53 -9.27
CA GLY A 196 -1.34 10.63 -8.40
C GLY A 196 -2.29 11.34 -7.45
N LEU A 197 -1.82 12.40 -6.79
CA LEU A 197 -2.67 13.18 -5.88
C LEU A 197 -3.82 13.90 -6.61
N LYS A 198 -3.65 14.30 -7.87
CA LYS A 198 -4.72 14.89 -8.69
C LYS A 198 -5.76 13.85 -9.11
N GLU A 199 -5.31 12.63 -9.37
CA GLU A 199 -6.15 11.49 -9.74
C GLU A 199 -6.82 10.79 -8.54
N SER A 200 -6.57 11.26 -7.33
CA SER A 200 -7.21 10.71 -6.14
C SER A 200 -8.72 10.97 -6.15
N VAL A 201 -9.47 9.95 -5.73
CA VAL A 201 -10.93 10.06 -5.54
C VAL A 201 -11.33 11.11 -4.49
N VAL A 202 -10.41 11.54 -3.65
CA VAL A 202 -10.61 12.67 -2.71
C VAL A 202 -10.97 13.95 -3.46
N ASN A 203 -10.44 14.15 -4.68
CA ASN A 203 -10.72 15.31 -5.52
C ASN A 203 -12.02 15.17 -6.34
N SER A 204 -12.72 14.04 -6.22
CA SER A 204 -13.98 13.79 -6.92
C SER A 204 -15.04 14.83 -6.61
N GLY A 205 -15.83 15.20 -7.62
CA GLY A 205 -17.04 16.01 -7.48
C GLY A 205 -18.26 15.27 -6.94
N GLU A 206 -18.15 13.93 -6.80
CA GLU A 206 -19.24 13.08 -6.32
C GLU A 206 -19.53 13.27 -4.82
N ASN A 207 -20.69 12.79 -4.38
CA ASN A 207 -21.00 12.72 -2.95
C ASN A 207 -20.05 11.74 -2.23
N LYS A 208 -19.20 12.26 -1.35
CA LYS A 208 -18.15 11.53 -0.65
C LYS A 208 -18.55 11.04 0.76
N LYS A 209 -19.84 11.15 1.14
CA LYS A 209 -20.31 10.73 2.48
C LYS A 209 -19.93 9.29 2.82
N ASN A 210 -19.94 8.39 1.84
CA ASN A 210 -19.61 6.98 2.03
C ASN A 210 -18.13 6.65 1.77
N LEU A 211 -17.30 7.63 1.47
CA LEU A 211 -15.89 7.46 1.14
C LEU A 211 -15.00 7.52 2.37
N PHE A 212 -14.06 6.57 2.48
CA PHE A 212 -12.89 6.62 3.35
C PHE A 212 -11.65 6.31 2.54
N VAL A 213 -10.61 7.12 2.68
CA VAL A 213 -9.33 6.94 1.98
C VAL A 213 -8.20 6.86 2.99
N THR A 214 -7.21 5.99 2.78
CA THR A 214 -5.97 6.00 3.58
C THR A 214 -4.76 6.30 2.73
N ARG A 215 -3.74 6.95 3.34
CA ARG A 215 -2.43 7.20 2.74
C ARG A 215 -1.31 6.96 3.75
N ALA A 216 -0.10 6.70 3.24
CA ALA A 216 1.03 6.30 4.06
C ALA A 216 2.32 7.05 3.69
N PHE A 217 2.95 7.68 4.65
CA PHE A 217 4.29 8.28 4.48
C PHE A 217 5.42 7.25 4.33
N THR A 218 5.15 6.01 4.73
CA THR A 218 6.16 4.97 4.97
C THR A 218 6.93 4.54 3.73
N LYS A 219 6.32 4.64 2.54
CA LYS A 219 6.88 4.09 1.30
C LYS A 219 7.61 5.15 0.50
N PHE A 220 6.92 6.22 0.16
CA PHE A 220 7.43 7.31 -0.65
C PHE A 220 8.60 8.03 0.03
N PHE A 221 8.46 8.35 1.31
CA PHE A 221 9.50 9.05 2.09
C PHE A 221 10.46 8.11 2.84
N ALA A 222 10.44 6.81 2.54
CA ALA A 222 11.34 5.82 3.14
C ALA A 222 11.44 5.85 4.68
N ILE A 223 10.33 6.10 5.37
CA ILE A 223 10.24 6.17 6.84
C ILE A 223 9.33 5.09 7.47
N PRO A 224 9.46 3.82 7.08
CA PRO A 224 8.58 2.76 7.61
C PRO A 224 8.72 2.58 9.12
N GLY A 225 9.89 2.90 9.69
CA GLY A 225 10.18 2.78 11.12
C GLY A 225 9.47 3.82 11.99
N LEU A 226 9.14 5.01 11.44
CA LEU A 226 8.46 6.09 12.17
C LEU A 226 6.95 5.85 12.33
N ARG A 227 6.36 5.01 11.48
CA ARG A 227 4.94 4.65 11.57
C ARG A 227 4.00 5.84 11.43
N LEU A 228 3.96 6.48 10.26
CA LEU A 228 3.05 7.59 9.96
C LEU A 228 2.15 7.26 8.77
N GLY A 229 0.86 7.56 8.91
CA GLY A 229 -0.16 7.52 7.87
C GLY A 229 -1.41 8.25 8.32
N TYR A 230 -2.38 8.36 7.45
CA TYR A 230 -3.61 9.06 7.76
C TYR A 230 -4.80 8.52 6.98
N GLY A 231 -6.00 8.82 7.49
CA GLY A 231 -7.28 8.59 6.83
C GLY A 231 -7.97 9.91 6.50
N ILE A 232 -8.74 9.89 5.42
CA ILE A 232 -9.59 10.99 4.97
C ILE A 232 -11.03 10.50 4.92
N TYR A 233 -11.96 11.22 5.50
CA TYR A 233 -13.38 10.91 5.52
C TYR A 233 -14.24 12.18 5.36
N PHE A 234 -15.51 12.01 4.98
CA PHE A 234 -16.39 13.14 4.68
C PHE A 234 -17.70 13.12 5.48
N ASP A 235 -18.00 12.03 6.18
CA ASP A 235 -19.16 11.92 7.05
C ASP A 235 -18.82 12.43 8.45
N LYS A 236 -19.42 13.55 8.88
CA LYS A 236 -19.20 14.14 10.21
C LYS A 236 -19.56 13.18 11.36
N SER A 237 -20.58 12.34 11.15
CA SER A 237 -20.97 11.34 12.16
C SER A 237 -19.92 10.24 12.32
N LEU A 238 -19.31 9.82 11.23
CA LEU A 238 -18.18 8.90 11.21
C LEU A 238 -16.96 9.53 11.92
N GLY A 239 -16.64 10.79 11.59
CA GLY A 239 -15.54 11.51 12.23
C GLY A 239 -15.65 11.57 13.75
N LYS A 240 -16.85 11.86 14.27
CA LYS A 240 -17.11 11.86 15.71
C LYS A 240 -16.85 10.49 16.35
N LYS A 241 -17.34 9.42 15.73
CA LYS A 241 -17.11 8.05 16.20
C LYS A 241 -15.62 7.63 16.11
N ILE A 242 -14.91 8.09 15.08
CA ILE A 242 -13.45 7.89 14.94
C ILE A 242 -12.72 8.58 16.11
N ALA A 243 -13.02 9.84 16.40
CA ALA A 243 -12.42 10.58 17.50
C ALA A 243 -12.66 9.89 18.87
N GLU A 244 -13.85 9.38 19.10
CA GLU A 244 -14.20 8.63 20.34
C GLU A 244 -13.43 7.29 20.50
N LYS A 245 -12.97 6.70 19.42
CA LYS A 245 -12.35 5.35 19.41
C LYS A 245 -10.84 5.37 19.14
N LYS A 246 -10.32 6.53 18.73
CA LYS A 246 -8.88 6.72 18.51
C LYS A 246 -8.15 6.75 19.83
N GLU A 247 -7.05 6.00 19.93
CA GLU A 247 -6.16 6.05 21.08
C GLU A 247 -5.44 7.42 21.10
N PRO A 248 -5.39 8.11 22.26
CA PRO A 248 -4.63 9.35 22.37
C PRO A 248 -3.13 9.08 22.19
N TRP A 249 -2.42 10.07 21.66
CA TRP A 249 -0.95 10.01 21.44
C TRP A 249 -0.45 8.81 20.62
N SER A 250 -1.28 8.23 19.79
CA SER A 250 -0.88 7.04 18.99
C SER A 250 0.18 7.35 17.94
N VAL A 251 0.28 8.59 17.48
CA VAL A 251 1.37 9.08 16.61
C VAL A 251 2.41 9.76 17.48
N ASN A 252 3.67 9.36 17.37
CA ASN A 252 4.77 9.91 18.16
C ASN A 252 5.27 11.26 17.60
N ASN A 253 5.92 12.07 18.44
CA ASN A 253 6.42 13.39 18.09
C ASN A 253 7.34 13.40 16.86
N VAL A 254 8.22 12.40 16.75
CA VAL A 254 9.16 12.33 15.62
C VAL A 254 8.42 12.01 14.33
N ALA A 255 7.36 11.22 14.40
CA ALA A 255 6.52 10.92 13.23
C ALA A 255 5.72 12.15 12.78
N GLU A 256 5.15 12.93 13.71
CA GLU A 256 4.47 14.18 13.41
C GLU A 256 5.43 15.19 12.75
N MET A 257 6.57 15.44 13.39
CA MET A 257 7.62 16.31 12.86
C MET A 257 8.11 15.84 11.48
N ALA A 258 8.26 14.53 11.29
CA ALA A 258 8.65 13.97 10.00
C ALA A 258 7.59 14.29 8.93
N GLY A 259 6.30 14.08 9.23
CA GLY A 259 5.22 14.40 8.30
C GLY A 259 5.23 15.86 7.86
N ILE A 260 5.39 16.78 8.82
CA ILE A 260 5.48 18.21 8.54
C ILE A 260 6.68 18.53 7.63
N THR A 261 7.84 17.96 7.94
CA THR A 261 9.10 18.24 7.23
C THR A 261 9.10 17.70 5.80
N VAL A 262 8.72 16.44 5.61
CA VAL A 262 8.82 15.79 4.29
C VAL A 262 7.79 16.28 3.28
N LEU A 263 6.68 16.87 3.74
CA LEU A 263 5.69 17.49 2.85
C LEU A 263 6.19 18.77 2.19
N ASP A 264 7.17 19.43 2.78
CA ASP A 264 7.81 20.63 2.23
C ASP A 264 9.08 20.30 1.41
N ASP A 265 9.54 19.06 1.40
CA ASP A 265 10.76 18.64 0.70
C ASP A 265 10.46 18.36 -0.79
N THR A 266 10.29 19.45 -1.53
CA THR A 266 9.96 19.40 -2.97
C THR A 266 11.06 18.75 -3.80
N GLU A 267 12.33 18.93 -3.43
CA GLU A 267 13.47 18.32 -4.13
C GLU A 267 13.41 16.79 -4.05
N TYR A 268 13.23 16.24 -2.85
CA TYR A 268 13.09 14.80 -2.66
C TYR A 268 11.87 14.23 -3.42
N ILE A 269 10.76 14.98 -3.44
CA ILE A 269 9.55 14.57 -4.16
C ILE A 269 9.81 14.52 -5.67
N GLU A 270 10.39 15.56 -6.24
CA GLU A 270 10.70 15.64 -7.68
C GLU A 270 11.72 14.59 -8.11
N GLU A 271 12.78 14.38 -7.35
CA GLU A 271 13.78 13.35 -7.60
C GLU A 271 13.14 11.95 -7.54
N THR A 272 12.28 11.70 -6.57
CA THR A 272 11.57 10.41 -6.43
C THR A 272 10.67 10.14 -7.65
N LEU A 273 9.92 11.14 -8.11
CA LEU A 273 9.04 11.00 -9.28
C LEU A 273 9.84 10.79 -10.57
N SER A 274 10.94 11.51 -10.74
CA SER A 274 11.85 11.33 -11.88
C SER A 274 12.43 9.91 -11.90
N TRP A 275 13.00 9.48 -10.78
CA TRP A 275 13.54 8.13 -10.63
C TRP A 275 12.51 7.04 -10.96
N ILE A 276 11.32 7.08 -10.37
CA ILE A 276 10.36 5.98 -10.56
C ILE A 276 9.83 5.94 -12.00
N THR A 277 9.70 7.09 -12.66
CA THR A 277 9.26 7.16 -14.06
C THR A 277 10.24 6.42 -14.99
N GLU A 278 11.53 6.58 -14.79
CA GLU A 278 12.57 5.92 -15.57
C GLU A 278 12.74 4.45 -15.20
N GLU A 279 12.90 4.16 -13.90
CA GLU A 279 13.23 2.82 -13.42
C GLU A 279 12.08 1.83 -13.56
N LYS A 280 10.84 2.29 -13.47
CA LYS A 280 9.65 1.47 -13.72
C LYS A 280 9.64 0.88 -15.13
N LYS A 281 9.93 1.73 -16.12
CA LYS A 281 10.02 1.32 -17.52
C LYS A 281 11.19 0.37 -17.74
N TYR A 282 12.38 0.76 -17.26
CA TYR A 282 13.60 -0.04 -17.38
C TYR A 282 13.43 -1.44 -16.79
N MET A 283 12.94 -1.51 -15.55
CA MET A 283 12.78 -2.77 -14.84
C MET A 283 11.76 -3.70 -15.54
N TYR A 284 10.65 -3.13 -16.05
CA TYR A 284 9.67 -3.90 -16.81
C TYR A 284 10.29 -4.48 -18.10
N GLU A 285 10.96 -3.67 -18.90
CA GLU A 285 11.60 -4.08 -20.16
C GLU A 285 12.64 -5.18 -19.93
N LYS A 286 13.50 -5.03 -18.91
CA LYS A 286 14.52 -6.02 -18.58
C LYS A 286 13.98 -7.34 -18.04
N LEU A 287 12.90 -7.30 -17.28
CA LEU A 287 12.23 -8.52 -16.83
C LEU A 287 11.49 -9.23 -17.97
N ASP A 288 10.92 -8.49 -18.91
CA ASP A 288 10.22 -9.05 -20.08
C ASP A 288 11.16 -9.78 -21.06
N GLU A 289 12.45 -9.40 -21.08
CA GLU A 289 13.52 -10.09 -21.83
C GLU A 289 13.79 -11.51 -21.29
N ILE A 290 13.45 -11.82 -20.03
CA ILE A 290 13.72 -13.13 -19.40
C ILE A 290 12.65 -14.13 -19.79
N SER A 291 13.01 -15.17 -20.55
CA SER A 291 12.06 -16.12 -21.14
C SER A 291 11.19 -16.88 -20.13
N GLY A 292 11.73 -17.15 -18.95
CA GLY A 292 11.10 -17.99 -17.91
C GLY A 292 10.04 -17.32 -17.04
N ILE A 293 9.85 -16.00 -17.19
CA ILE A 293 8.91 -15.22 -16.37
C ILE A 293 8.02 -14.31 -17.22
N LYS A 294 6.95 -13.80 -16.61
CA LYS A 294 6.05 -12.78 -17.19
C LYS A 294 5.90 -11.65 -16.17
N PRO A 295 6.49 -10.47 -16.41
CA PRO A 295 6.19 -9.27 -15.62
C PRO A 295 4.82 -8.68 -16.01
N TYR A 296 4.13 -8.04 -15.07
CA TYR A 296 2.91 -7.27 -15.31
C TYR A 296 3.23 -5.78 -15.23
N LYS A 297 2.74 -5.01 -16.21
CA LYS A 297 2.91 -3.54 -16.20
C LYS A 297 2.38 -2.95 -14.90
N THR A 298 3.16 -2.05 -14.32
CA THR A 298 2.87 -1.39 -13.05
C THR A 298 2.88 0.12 -13.19
N GLU A 299 2.16 0.80 -12.31
CA GLU A 299 2.18 2.26 -12.21
C GLU A 299 2.99 2.76 -10.99
N VAL A 300 3.49 1.85 -10.15
CA VAL A 300 4.15 2.17 -8.88
C VAL A 300 5.56 1.57 -8.78
N ASN A 301 6.17 1.65 -7.60
CA ASN A 301 7.54 1.23 -7.32
C ASN A 301 7.73 -0.27 -7.03
N PHE A 302 6.89 -1.12 -7.63
CA PHE A 302 7.04 -2.59 -7.57
C PHE A 302 6.39 -3.24 -8.78
N ILE A 303 6.84 -4.44 -9.14
CA ILE A 303 6.35 -5.23 -10.26
C ILE A 303 5.89 -6.59 -9.75
N CYS A 304 4.66 -6.99 -10.11
CA CYS A 304 4.18 -8.37 -9.98
C CYS A 304 4.74 -9.19 -11.14
N VAL A 305 5.23 -10.39 -10.86
CA VAL A 305 5.87 -11.27 -11.84
C VAL A 305 5.35 -12.69 -11.66
N LYS A 306 5.13 -13.40 -12.77
CA LYS A 306 4.74 -14.81 -12.79
C LYS A 306 5.85 -15.69 -13.37
N ILE A 307 6.15 -16.77 -12.71
CA ILE A 307 6.94 -17.89 -13.28
C ILE A 307 6.08 -18.57 -14.33
N LYS A 308 6.57 -18.69 -15.57
CA LYS A 308 5.83 -19.34 -16.64
C LYS A 308 5.62 -20.84 -16.39
N ASP A 309 4.55 -21.37 -16.94
CA ASP A 309 4.12 -22.76 -16.72
C ASP A 309 5.20 -23.78 -17.11
N GLU A 310 6.06 -23.46 -18.08
CA GLU A 310 7.17 -24.29 -18.49
C GLU A 310 8.17 -24.55 -17.36
N LEU A 311 8.59 -23.52 -16.63
CA LEU A 311 9.50 -23.67 -15.50
C LEU A 311 8.78 -24.23 -14.25
N PHE A 312 7.53 -23.85 -14.07
CA PHE A 312 6.72 -24.37 -12.97
C PHE A 312 6.51 -25.87 -13.08
N SER A 313 6.22 -26.40 -14.28
CA SER A 313 6.07 -27.84 -14.54
C SER A 313 7.38 -28.60 -14.34
N LYS A 314 8.53 -27.96 -14.51
CA LYS A 314 9.85 -28.49 -14.16
C LYS A 314 10.16 -28.42 -12.66
N GLY A 315 9.21 -27.98 -11.84
CA GLY A 315 9.28 -27.96 -10.39
C GLY A 315 9.86 -26.67 -9.79
N LEU A 316 10.00 -25.59 -10.57
CA LEU A 316 10.36 -24.28 -10.05
C LEU A 316 9.11 -23.53 -9.58
N ASN A 317 9.03 -23.24 -8.30
CA ASN A 317 8.00 -22.37 -7.71
C ASN A 317 8.66 -21.17 -7.00
N VAL A 318 7.83 -20.24 -6.53
CA VAL A 318 8.33 -19.00 -5.88
C VAL A 318 9.17 -19.29 -4.64
N LYS A 319 8.89 -20.36 -3.89
CA LYS A 319 9.68 -20.71 -2.68
C LYS A 319 11.11 -21.08 -3.06
N LYS A 320 11.26 -21.95 -4.06
CA LYS A 320 12.57 -22.34 -4.60
C LYS A 320 13.30 -21.15 -5.25
N LEU A 321 12.56 -20.32 -5.99
CA LEU A 321 13.14 -19.12 -6.57
C LEU A 321 13.65 -18.19 -5.48
N ARG A 322 12.85 -17.96 -4.43
CA ARG A 322 13.25 -17.13 -3.28
C ARG A 322 14.50 -17.66 -2.57
N GLU A 323 14.61 -18.99 -2.40
CA GLU A 323 15.79 -19.63 -1.81
C GLU A 323 17.04 -19.37 -2.67
N LYS A 324 16.97 -19.59 -3.98
CA LYS A 324 18.07 -19.32 -4.91
C LYS A 324 18.45 -17.84 -4.96
N MET A 325 17.47 -16.95 -4.97
CA MET A 325 17.73 -15.51 -4.91
C MET A 325 18.40 -15.10 -3.59
N MET A 326 18.06 -15.75 -2.48
CA MET A 326 18.74 -15.53 -1.18
C MET A 326 20.20 -16.00 -1.20
N GLU A 327 20.55 -17.04 -1.95
CA GLU A 327 21.96 -17.45 -2.17
C GLU A 327 22.75 -16.35 -2.91
N GLU A 328 22.09 -15.57 -3.78
CA GLU A 328 22.66 -14.38 -4.43
C GLU A 328 22.59 -13.11 -3.54
N GLY A 329 22.17 -13.24 -2.27
CA GLY A 329 22.05 -12.13 -1.32
C GLY A 329 20.84 -11.20 -1.61
N ILE A 330 19.80 -11.70 -2.26
CA ILE A 330 18.62 -10.94 -2.66
C ILE A 330 17.35 -11.55 -2.07
N LEU A 331 16.53 -10.73 -1.41
CA LEU A 331 15.24 -11.15 -0.86
C LEU A 331 14.10 -10.66 -1.76
N ILE A 332 13.36 -11.59 -2.36
CA ILE A 332 12.15 -11.29 -3.14
C ILE A 332 10.89 -11.53 -2.31
N ARG A 333 9.74 -10.95 -2.71
CA ARG A 333 8.44 -11.17 -2.07
C ARG A 333 7.71 -12.33 -2.70
N ASP A 334 7.55 -13.43 -1.95
CA ASP A 334 6.63 -14.51 -2.30
C ASP A 334 5.18 -13.98 -2.27
N ALA A 335 4.51 -13.97 -3.42
CA ALA A 335 3.15 -13.46 -3.58
C ALA A 335 2.09 -14.58 -3.54
N SER A 336 2.46 -15.81 -3.28
CA SER A 336 1.53 -16.96 -3.26
C SER A 336 0.47 -16.88 -2.17
N ASN A 337 0.68 -16.05 -1.14
CA ASN A 337 -0.27 -15.85 -0.05
C ASN A 337 -1.30 -14.73 -0.32
N PHE A 338 -1.19 -14.02 -1.44
CA PHE A 338 -2.26 -13.14 -1.88
C PHE A 338 -3.41 -13.96 -2.47
N LYS A 339 -4.64 -13.62 -2.08
CA LYS A 339 -5.84 -14.31 -2.58
C LYS A 339 -5.87 -14.32 -4.10
N PHE A 340 -6.16 -15.46 -4.73
CA PHE A 340 -6.16 -15.73 -6.17
C PHE A 340 -4.79 -15.75 -6.87
N LEU A 341 -3.69 -15.57 -6.14
CA LEU A 341 -2.36 -15.86 -6.65
C LEU A 341 -1.89 -17.23 -6.12
N ASP A 342 -1.05 -17.89 -6.89
CA ASP A 342 -0.48 -19.18 -6.53
C ASP A 342 1.05 -19.16 -6.41
N GLU A 343 1.68 -20.33 -6.26
CA GLU A 343 3.13 -20.48 -6.10
C GLU A 343 3.96 -20.08 -7.33
N ARG A 344 3.34 -19.56 -8.40
CA ARG A 344 4.04 -18.99 -9.56
C ARG A 344 4.32 -17.50 -9.40
N PHE A 345 3.65 -16.81 -8.46
CA PHE A 345 3.71 -15.35 -8.39
C PHE A 345 4.68 -14.84 -7.33
N PHE A 346 5.44 -13.83 -7.72
CA PHE A 346 6.27 -13.06 -6.81
C PHE A 346 6.18 -11.57 -7.14
N ARG A 347 6.62 -10.73 -6.20
CA ARG A 347 6.68 -9.29 -6.39
C ARG A 347 8.10 -8.80 -6.13
N LEU A 348 8.58 -7.90 -6.97
CA LEU A 348 9.85 -7.20 -6.84
C LEU A 348 9.59 -5.72 -6.58
N ALA A 349 10.27 -5.14 -5.60
CA ALA A 349 10.39 -3.68 -5.51
C ALA A 349 11.17 -3.16 -6.72
N ILE A 350 11.02 -1.87 -7.03
CA ILE A 350 11.90 -1.14 -7.96
C ILE A 350 12.83 -0.31 -7.10
N LYS A 351 14.13 -0.36 -7.38
CA LYS A 351 15.16 0.37 -6.64
C LYS A 351 16.04 1.20 -7.59
N ASP A 352 17.21 1.58 -7.13
CA ASP A 352 18.21 2.23 -7.98
C ASP A 352 18.69 1.29 -9.10
N ARG A 353 19.20 1.88 -10.18
CA ARG A 353 19.67 1.17 -11.39
C ARG A 353 20.63 0.02 -11.06
N ARG A 354 21.64 0.28 -10.25
CA ARG A 354 22.66 -0.73 -9.90
C ARG A 354 22.05 -1.92 -9.16
N SER A 355 21.14 -1.66 -8.25
CA SER A 355 20.42 -2.70 -7.51
C SER A 355 19.48 -3.49 -8.43
N ASN A 356 18.79 -2.80 -9.36
CA ASN A 356 17.91 -3.42 -10.35
C ASN A 356 18.70 -4.34 -11.30
N ASP A 357 19.85 -3.90 -11.81
CA ASP A 357 20.74 -4.72 -12.66
C ASP A 357 21.14 -6.00 -11.95
N ARG A 358 21.55 -5.91 -10.69
CA ARG A 358 21.94 -7.07 -9.88
C ARG A 358 20.81 -8.10 -9.73
N VAL A 359 19.57 -7.64 -9.56
CA VAL A 359 18.39 -8.54 -9.47
C VAL A 359 18.12 -9.20 -10.82
N ILE A 360 18.21 -8.44 -11.92
CA ILE A 360 18.00 -8.94 -13.27
C ILE A 360 19.05 -10.01 -13.63
N GLU A 361 20.33 -9.75 -13.33
CA GLU A 361 21.42 -10.70 -13.55
C GLU A 361 21.23 -11.98 -12.73
N ALA A 362 20.85 -11.88 -11.46
CA ALA A 362 20.57 -13.04 -10.62
C ALA A 362 19.39 -13.85 -11.15
N LEU A 363 18.31 -13.20 -11.60
CA LEU A 363 17.18 -13.88 -12.21
C LEU A 363 17.58 -14.60 -13.51
N LYS A 364 18.33 -13.96 -14.42
CA LYS A 364 18.83 -14.61 -15.63
C LYS A 364 19.66 -15.84 -15.30
N LYS A 365 20.64 -15.73 -14.40
CA LYS A 365 21.48 -16.85 -13.94
C LYS A 365 20.68 -18.04 -13.39
N ILE A 366 19.56 -17.78 -12.71
CA ILE A 366 18.75 -18.82 -12.05
C ILE A 366 17.74 -19.46 -13.01
N LEU A 367 17.24 -18.71 -13.99
CA LEU A 367 16.11 -19.10 -14.84
C LEU A 367 16.53 -19.55 -16.24
N GLU A 368 17.69 -19.15 -16.72
CA GLU A 368 18.32 -19.53 -17.99
C GLU A 368 19.44 -20.55 -17.79
#